data_653b2167135bbb8d3115bdc9d5f8fa3e
#
_entry.id   653b2167135bbb8d3115bdc9d5f8fa3e
#
_cell.length_a   1.000
_cell.length_b   1.000
_cell.length_c   1.000
_cell.angle_alpha   90.00
_cell.angle_beta   90.00
_cell.angle_gamma   90.00
#
_symmetry.space_group_name_H-M   'P 1'
#
loop_
_entity.id
_entity.type
_entity.pdbx_description
1 polymer ?
#
loop_
_entity_poly.entity_id
_entity_poly.type
_entity_poly.pdbx_seq_one_letter_code
_entity_poly.pdbx_strand_id
1 'polypeptide(L)'
;KRGRLIAISTYVELLPVYVIFLFSSGSTLTFRERDWILITDFENLTGNPLFEKSLYTAFSLSISQSRYINVLPRSRMLENLDRMNSADRTTVDEPAGKEIAVREGIDLYIVPGISEAGSNFAITSKIVETASGNIVKSQVMYADTRDDILSTLDQLSRKIRRDLGESRYNIASQDKPLKKVTTSSLEALKLFSQGIDC
;
A
#
# COMPACT_ATOMS: atom_id res chain seq x y z
N LYS A 1 -10.88 -22.01 -55.96
CA LYS A 1 -10.47 -20.64 -55.61
C LYS A 1 -11.29 -20.00 -54.47
N ARG A 2 -12.54 -20.47 -54.15
CA ARG A 2 -13.37 -19.88 -53.07
C ARG A 2 -12.94 -20.26 -51.64
N GLY A 3 -12.31 -21.43 -51.41
CA GLY A 3 -11.93 -21.89 -50.09
C GLY A 3 -10.77 -21.13 -49.43
N ARG A 4 -9.86 -20.49 -50.23
CA ARG A 4 -8.73 -19.74 -49.69
C ARG A 4 -9.09 -18.34 -49.18
N LEU A 5 -10.15 -17.74 -49.69
CA LEU A 5 -10.63 -16.42 -49.24
C LEU A 5 -11.36 -16.48 -47.90
N ILE A 6 -12.05 -17.59 -47.63
CA ILE A 6 -12.75 -17.77 -46.36
C ILE A 6 -11.78 -17.99 -45.18
N ALA A 7 -10.66 -18.71 -45.40
CA ALA A 7 -9.65 -18.94 -44.38
C ALA A 7 -8.91 -17.64 -43.98
N ILE A 8 -8.69 -16.72 -44.91
CA ILE A 8 -8.01 -15.44 -44.63
C ILE A 8 -8.94 -14.49 -43.84
N SER A 9 -10.24 -14.48 -44.15
CA SER A 9 -11.21 -13.65 -43.46
C SER A 9 -11.36 -14.03 -41.96
N THR A 10 -11.38 -15.31 -41.65
CA THR A 10 -11.48 -15.76 -40.26
C THR A 10 -10.21 -15.48 -39.43
N TYR A 11 -9.04 -15.46 -40.05
CA TYR A 11 -7.78 -15.11 -39.36
C TYR A 11 -7.71 -13.61 -39.00
N VAL A 12 -8.23 -12.74 -39.84
CA VAL A 12 -8.22 -11.28 -39.62
C VAL A 12 -9.16 -10.89 -38.48
N GLU A 13 -10.29 -11.59 -38.29
CA GLU A 13 -11.23 -11.31 -37.20
C GLU A 13 -10.77 -11.87 -35.84
N LEU A 14 -9.93 -12.91 -35.82
CA LEU A 14 -9.40 -13.50 -34.58
C LEU A 14 -8.16 -12.76 -34.04
N LEU A 15 -7.45 -12.03 -34.90
CA LEU A 15 -6.25 -11.25 -34.53
C LEU A 15 -6.52 -10.20 -33.43
N PRO A 16 -7.57 -9.35 -33.50
CA PRO A 16 -7.86 -8.37 -32.46
C PRO A 16 -8.28 -9.00 -31.13
N VAL A 17 -8.97 -10.14 -31.16
CA VAL A 17 -9.36 -10.89 -29.96
C VAL A 17 -8.12 -11.49 -29.27
N TYR A 18 -7.18 -12.02 -30.05
CA TYR A 18 -5.92 -12.55 -29.53
C TYR A 18 -5.02 -11.45 -28.96
N VAL A 19 -4.96 -10.30 -29.63
CA VAL A 19 -4.22 -9.12 -29.13
C VAL A 19 -4.84 -8.60 -27.84
N ILE A 20 -6.17 -8.49 -27.75
CA ILE A 20 -6.87 -8.10 -26.53
C ILE A 20 -6.60 -9.11 -25.39
N PHE A 21 -6.58 -10.41 -25.69
CA PHE A 21 -6.24 -11.45 -24.70
C PHE A 21 -4.80 -11.34 -24.20
N LEU A 22 -3.84 -11.02 -25.04
CA LEU A 22 -2.44 -10.80 -24.64
C LEU A 22 -2.25 -9.53 -23.78
N PHE A 23 -3.05 -8.49 -24.00
CA PHE A 23 -3.05 -7.27 -23.19
C PHE A 23 -3.94 -7.36 -21.94
N SER A 24 -4.82 -8.34 -21.84
CA SER A 24 -5.65 -8.63 -20.66
C SER A 24 -4.97 -9.48 -19.59
N SER A 25 -3.67 -9.75 -19.72
CA SER A 25 -2.89 -10.35 -18.63
C SER A 25 -2.77 -9.33 -17.51
N GLY A 26 -3.86 -9.09 -16.79
CA GLY A 26 -3.84 -8.39 -15.53
C GLY A 26 -2.82 -9.08 -14.64
N SER A 27 -1.80 -8.36 -14.20
CA SER A 27 -0.79 -8.83 -13.26
C SER A 27 -1.53 -9.39 -12.05
N THR A 28 -1.62 -10.71 -11.95
CA THR A 28 -2.10 -11.37 -10.75
C THR A 28 -1.06 -11.10 -9.68
N LEU A 29 -1.46 -10.33 -8.66
CA LEU A 29 -0.63 -10.11 -7.48
C LEU A 29 -0.17 -11.46 -6.94
N THR A 30 1.12 -11.77 -7.08
CA THR A 30 1.71 -12.99 -6.53
C THR A 30 2.18 -12.68 -5.11
N PHE A 31 1.24 -12.48 -4.18
CA PHE A 31 1.51 -12.33 -2.76
C PHE A 31 1.08 -13.60 -2.04
N ARG A 32 1.98 -14.17 -1.26
CA ARG A 32 1.75 -15.42 -0.52
C ARG A 32 1.53 -15.13 0.95
N GLU A 33 0.90 -16.07 1.64
CA GLU A 33 0.78 -16.00 3.09
C GLU A 33 2.17 -15.88 3.74
N ARG A 34 2.30 -14.87 4.64
CA ARG A 34 3.51 -14.52 5.38
C ARG A 34 4.64 -13.90 4.55
N ASP A 35 4.36 -13.49 3.32
CA ASP A 35 5.30 -12.66 2.58
C ASP A 35 5.49 -11.30 3.27
N TRP A 36 6.66 -10.72 3.06
CA TRP A 36 7.00 -9.41 3.59
C TRP A 36 6.47 -8.30 2.69
N ILE A 37 6.01 -7.21 3.30
CA ILE A 37 5.65 -5.98 2.61
C ILE A 37 6.33 -4.79 3.29
N LEU A 38 6.78 -3.83 2.49
CA LEU A 38 7.29 -2.56 2.98
C LEU A 38 6.17 -1.52 2.88
N ILE A 39 6.05 -0.65 3.88
CA ILE A 39 5.17 0.52 3.87
C ILE A 39 6.07 1.75 3.95
N THR A 40 6.02 2.63 2.95
CA THR A 40 6.73 3.91 2.98
C THR A 40 6.08 4.89 3.95
N ASP A 41 6.73 6.00 4.22
CA ASP A 41 6.08 7.11 4.90
C ASP A 41 4.94 7.67 4.06
N PHE A 42 4.01 8.36 4.70
CA PHE A 42 2.89 9.00 4.00
C PHE A 42 3.36 10.15 3.12
N GLU A 43 2.91 10.16 1.86
CA GLU A 43 2.95 11.37 1.03
C GLU A 43 1.96 12.39 1.61
N ASN A 44 2.43 13.32 2.44
CA ASN A 44 1.59 14.30 3.11
C ASN A 44 1.46 15.57 2.27
N LEU A 45 0.33 15.72 1.61
CA LEU A 45 -0.02 16.89 0.78
C LEU A 45 -0.98 17.87 1.49
N THR A 46 -1.21 17.70 2.79
CA THR A 46 -2.09 18.60 3.58
C THR A 46 -1.33 19.78 4.17
N GLY A 47 0.00 19.77 4.16
CA GLY A 47 0.83 20.75 4.85
C GLY A 47 0.77 20.68 6.38
N ASN A 48 0.01 19.77 6.97
CA ASN A 48 -0.07 19.59 8.42
C ASN A 48 0.92 18.51 8.90
N PRO A 49 1.99 18.88 9.62
CA PRO A 49 3.02 17.94 10.07
C PRO A 49 2.51 16.89 11.07
N LEU A 50 1.30 17.06 11.62
CA LEU A 50 0.67 16.05 12.48
C LEU A 50 0.47 14.71 11.75
N PHE A 51 0.24 14.75 10.43
CA PHE A 51 -0.08 13.57 9.65
C PHE A 51 1.13 12.73 9.22
N GLU A 52 2.34 13.24 9.32
CA GLU A 52 3.54 12.52 8.85
C GLU A 52 3.76 11.20 9.59
N LYS A 53 4.28 11.25 10.81
CA LYS A 53 4.61 10.04 11.58
C LYS A 53 3.38 9.34 12.16
N SER A 54 2.35 10.10 12.58
CA SER A 54 1.17 9.53 13.24
C SER A 54 0.37 8.62 12.30
N LEU A 55 0.19 9.00 11.03
CA LEU A 55 -0.53 8.17 10.09
C LEU A 55 0.25 6.91 9.69
N TYR A 56 1.57 7.03 9.51
CA TYR A 56 2.42 5.86 9.28
C TYR A 56 2.27 4.85 10.41
N THR A 57 2.39 5.29 11.67
CA THR A 57 2.26 4.41 12.84
C THR A 57 0.89 3.75 12.90
N ALA A 58 -0.19 4.52 12.71
CA ALA A 58 -1.55 3.99 12.71
C ALA A 58 -1.75 2.96 11.59
N PHE A 59 -1.34 3.30 10.38
CA PHE A 59 -1.54 2.46 9.21
C PHE A 59 -0.72 1.18 9.28
N SER A 60 0.56 1.27 9.64
CA SER A 60 1.44 0.14 9.85
C SER A 60 0.89 -0.81 10.92
N LEU A 61 0.40 -0.26 12.04
CA LEU A 61 -0.23 -1.05 13.09
C LEU A 61 -1.52 -1.76 12.60
N SER A 62 -2.35 -1.08 11.80
CA SER A 62 -3.57 -1.68 11.26
C SER A 62 -3.28 -2.82 10.28
N ILE A 63 -2.27 -2.68 9.41
CA ILE A 63 -1.82 -3.77 8.52
C ILE A 63 -1.20 -4.93 9.33
N SER A 64 -0.40 -4.61 10.35
CA SER A 64 0.30 -5.60 11.19
C SER A 64 -0.63 -6.46 12.05
N GLN A 65 -1.92 -6.13 12.16
CA GLN A 65 -2.93 -7.01 12.76
C GLN A 65 -3.15 -8.30 11.92
N SER A 66 -2.73 -8.28 10.67
CA SER A 66 -2.78 -9.46 9.79
C SER A 66 -1.80 -10.53 10.27
N ARG A 67 -2.24 -11.79 10.27
CA ARG A 67 -1.34 -12.96 10.37
C ARG A 67 -0.89 -13.46 8.99
N TYR A 68 -1.47 -12.89 7.94
CA TYR A 68 -1.21 -13.23 6.55
C TYR A 68 -0.05 -12.40 5.95
N ILE A 69 0.19 -11.19 6.48
CA ILE A 69 1.15 -10.22 5.96
C ILE A 69 2.21 -9.93 7.04
N ASN A 70 3.49 -9.97 6.67
CA ASN A 70 4.57 -9.48 7.50
C ASN A 70 4.95 -8.05 7.05
N VAL A 71 4.88 -7.10 7.96
CA VAL A 71 5.29 -5.71 7.68
C VAL A 71 6.75 -5.53 8.07
N LEU A 72 7.58 -4.99 7.17
CA LEU A 72 8.98 -4.69 7.47
C LEU A 72 9.07 -3.67 8.62
N PRO A 73 9.79 -3.99 9.72
CA PRO A 73 9.91 -3.09 10.86
C PRO A 73 10.58 -1.77 10.48
N ARG A 74 10.12 -0.67 11.08
CA ARG A 74 10.68 0.68 10.85
C ARG A 74 12.18 0.74 11.13
N SER A 75 12.64 0.13 12.22
CA SER A 75 14.06 0.07 12.58
C SER A 75 14.91 -0.50 11.44
N ARG A 76 14.41 -1.57 10.80
CA ARG A 76 15.12 -2.20 9.69
C ARG A 76 15.15 -1.31 8.44
N MET A 77 14.10 -0.52 8.21
CA MET A 77 14.11 0.47 7.13
C MET A 77 15.15 1.57 7.39
N LEU A 78 15.24 2.07 8.62
CA LEU A 78 16.23 3.09 9.01
C LEU A 78 17.66 2.55 8.91
N GLU A 79 17.93 1.30 9.35
CA GLU A 79 19.22 0.65 9.14
C GLU A 79 19.63 0.55 7.67
N ASN A 80 18.67 0.34 6.77
CA ASN A 80 18.93 0.35 5.34
C ASN A 80 19.26 1.76 4.83
N LEU A 81 18.56 2.80 5.30
CA LEU A 81 18.88 4.19 4.96
C LEU A 81 20.31 4.56 5.38
N ASP A 82 20.74 4.17 6.57
CA ASP A 82 22.12 4.39 7.03
C ASP A 82 23.15 3.73 6.10
N ARG A 83 22.89 2.49 5.69
CA ARG A 83 23.77 1.75 4.76
C ARG A 83 23.79 2.34 3.34
N MET A 84 22.77 3.11 2.98
CA MET A 84 22.69 3.81 1.69
C MET A 84 23.40 5.17 1.71
N ASN A 85 24.20 5.48 2.76
CA ASN A 85 24.80 6.80 3.02
C ASN A 85 23.76 7.94 3.04
N SER A 86 22.55 7.63 3.46
CA SER A 86 21.43 8.55 3.62
C SER A 86 21.10 8.77 5.10
N ALA A 87 22.12 8.70 5.97
CA ALA A 87 21.99 8.80 7.44
C ALA A 87 21.24 10.07 7.91
N ASP A 88 21.30 11.15 7.12
CA ASP A 88 20.54 12.38 7.40
C ASP A 88 19.03 12.24 7.05
N ARG A 89 18.64 11.17 6.36
CA ARG A 89 17.23 10.93 6.03
C ARG A 89 16.54 10.11 7.11
N THR A 90 15.53 10.70 7.71
CA THR A 90 14.63 10.01 8.66
C THR A 90 13.32 9.57 8.00
N THR A 91 13.12 9.91 6.73
CA THR A 91 11.90 9.67 5.95
C THR A 91 12.17 8.65 4.84
N VAL A 92 11.32 7.64 4.75
CA VAL A 92 11.33 6.62 3.70
C VAL A 92 10.28 7.01 2.65
N ASP A 93 10.67 7.83 1.69
CA ASP A 93 9.85 8.17 0.52
C ASP A 93 9.74 7.00 -0.47
N GLU A 94 8.96 7.15 -1.54
CA GLU A 94 8.75 6.08 -2.53
C GLU A 94 10.08 5.59 -3.17
N PRO A 95 11.03 6.46 -3.61
CA PRO A 95 12.32 6.02 -4.13
C PRO A 95 13.16 5.24 -3.12
N ALA A 96 13.26 5.72 -1.88
CA ALA A 96 13.98 5.03 -0.81
C ALA A 96 13.30 3.70 -0.46
N GLY A 97 11.98 3.68 -0.38
CA GLY A 97 11.19 2.46 -0.13
C GLY A 97 11.41 1.39 -1.20
N LYS A 98 11.47 1.77 -2.48
CA LYS A 98 11.80 0.86 -3.57
C LYS A 98 13.20 0.26 -3.40
N GLU A 99 14.22 1.09 -3.12
CA GLU A 99 15.59 0.61 -2.94
C GLU A 99 15.71 -0.33 -1.75
N ILE A 100 15.06 -0.01 -0.63
CA ILE A 100 15.02 -0.88 0.55
C ILE A 100 14.31 -2.20 0.21
N ALA A 101 13.17 -2.16 -0.50
CA ALA A 101 12.45 -3.36 -0.90
C ALA A 101 13.31 -4.29 -1.78
N VAL A 102 14.10 -3.75 -2.71
CA VAL A 102 15.06 -4.51 -3.51
C VAL A 102 16.12 -5.18 -2.62
N ARG A 103 16.71 -4.44 -1.68
CA ARG A 103 17.74 -4.96 -0.77
C ARG A 103 17.25 -6.05 0.18
N GLU A 104 16.01 -5.92 0.62
CA GLU A 104 15.35 -6.87 1.53
C GLU A 104 14.68 -8.04 0.79
N GLY A 105 14.68 -8.05 -0.55
CA GLY A 105 14.02 -9.08 -1.35
C GLY A 105 12.51 -9.08 -1.21
N ILE A 106 11.91 -7.90 -1.03
CA ILE A 106 10.46 -7.70 -0.87
C ILE A 106 9.84 -7.45 -2.23
N ASP A 107 8.86 -8.25 -2.62
CA ASP A 107 8.24 -8.19 -3.94
C ASP A 107 7.27 -7.02 -4.11
N LEU A 108 6.61 -6.59 -3.04
CA LEU A 108 5.61 -5.52 -3.04
C LEU A 108 5.87 -4.49 -1.94
N TYR A 109 5.69 -3.21 -2.28
CA TYR A 109 5.66 -2.15 -1.28
C TYR A 109 4.42 -1.27 -1.42
N ILE A 110 4.01 -0.64 -0.32
CA ILE A 110 2.84 0.24 -0.25
C ILE A 110 3.32 1.68 -0.09
N VAL A 111 2.77 2.57 -0.92
CA VAL A 111 2.97 4.02 -0.83
C VAL A 111 1.64 4.65 -0.42
N PRO A 112 1.47 4.97 0.87
CA PRO A 112 0.28 5.65 1.35
C PRO A 112 0.40 7.17 1.17
N GLY A 113 -0.74 7.85 1.06
CA GLY A 113 -0.77 9.32 0.95
C GLY A 113 -2.01 9.91 1.60
N ILE A 114 -1.92 11.19 1.94
CA ILE A 114 -3.05 11.99 2.41
C ILE A 114 -3.01 13.38 1.77
N SER A 115 -4.17 13.86 1.32
CA SER A 115 -4.35 15.22 0.81
C SER A 115 -5.67 15.81 1.28
N GLU A 116 -5.77 17.13 1.27
CA GLU A 116 -7.04 17.81 1.45
C GLU A 116 -7.82 17.84 0.14
N ALA A 117 -9.11 17.51 0.21
CA ALA A 117 -10.06 17.48 -0.91
C ALA A 117 -11.28 18.34 -0.52
N GLY A 118 -11.17 19.65 -0.64
CA GLY A 118 -12.17 20.60 -0.13
C GLY A 118 -12.20 20.60 1.40
N SER A 119 -13.34 20.22 2.00
CA SER A 119 -13.49 20.08 3.45
C SER A 119 -13.08 18.69 3.97
N ASN A 120 -12.85 17.73 3.07
CA ASN A 120 -12.61 16.32 3.38
C ASN A 120 -11.12 15.98 3.20
N PHE A 121 -10.72 14.80 3.67
CA PHE A 121 -9.39 14.26 3.45
C PHE A 121 -9.47 13.08 2.49
N ALA A 122 -8.64 13.08 1.44
CA ALA A 122 -8.46 11.93 0.57
C ALA A 122 -7.25 11.13 1.07
N ILE A 123 -7.48 9.87 1.44
CA ILE A 123 -6.44 8.93 1.86
C ILE A 123 -6.22 7.95 0.72
N THR A 124 -5.01 7.90 0.22
CA THR A 124 -4.62 7.09 -0.94
C THR A 124 -3.67 5.98 -0.56
N SER A 125 -3.59 4.96 -1.39
CA SER A 125 -2.57 3.93 -1.29
C SER A 125 -2.29 3.36 -2.68
N LYS A 126 -1.00 3.21 -3.01
CA LYS A 126 -0.52 2.47 -4.17
C LYS A 126 0.17 1.20 -3.67
N ILE A 127 -0.13 0.04 -4.23
CA ILE A 127 0.67 -1.18 -4.09
C ILE A 127 1.52 -1.29 -5.34
N VAL A 128 2.82 -1.34 -5.16
CA VAL A 128 3.79 -1.29 -6.25
C VAL A 128 4.62 -2.56 -6.25
N GLU A 129 4.82 -3.13 -7.44
CA GLU A 129 5.72 -4.26 -7.65
C GLU A 129 7.17 -3.75 -7.69
N THR A 130 8.01 -4.31 -6.83
CA THR A 130 9.40 -3.85 -6.64
C THR A 130 10.24 -4.00 -7.89
N ALA A 131 10.12 -5.14 -8.58
CA ALA A 131 10.94 -5.47 -9.74
C ALA A 131 10.68 -4.53 -10.93
N SER A 132 9.41 -4.27 -11.24
CA SER A 132 9.03 -3.43 -12.38
C SER A 132 8.81 -1.96 -12.02
N GLY A 133 8.46 -1.66 -10.77
CA GLY A 133 7.98 -0.36 -10.34
C GLY A 133 6.55 -0.05 -10.80
N ASN A 134 5.82 -1.04 -11.31
CA ASN A 134 4.45 -0.85 -11.75
C ASN A 134 3.48 -0.81 -10.56
N ILE A 135 2.51 0.10 -10.63
CA ILE A 135 1.40 0.10 -9.67
C ILE A 135 0.47 -1.05 -10.02
N VAL A 136 0.37 -2.05 -9.13
CA VAL A 136 -0.49 -3.22 -9.31
C VAL A 136 -1.88 -3.02 -8.75
N LYS A 137 -2.02 -2.15 -7.73
CA LYS A 137 -3.30 -1.71 -7.17
C LYS A 137 -3.23 -0.27 -6.68
N SER A 138 -4.34 0.44 -6.79
CA SER A 138 -4.49 1.78 -6.23
C SER A 138 -5.83 1.88 -5.52
N GLN A 139 -5.85 2.58 -4.40
CA GLN A 139 -7.03 2.79 -3.56
C GLN A 139 -7.15 4.25 -3.17
N VAL A 140 -8.36 4.75 -3.12
CA VAL A 140 -8.70 6.08 -2.59
C VAL A 140 -9.89 5.92 -1.65
N MET A 141 -9.82 6.54 -0.49
CA MET A 141 -10.91 6.63 0.48
C MET A 141 -11.00 8.04 1.02
N TYR A 142 -12.18 8.46 1.41
CA TYR A 142 -12.43 9.81 1.92
C TYR A 142 -12.82 9.76 3.38
N ALA A 143 -12.23 10.65 4.17
CA ALA A 143 -12.63 10.95 5.54
C ALA A 143 -13.30 12.32 5.55
N ASP A 144 -14.52 12.39 6.05
CA ASP A 144 -15.30 13.65 6.06
C ASP A 144 -14.75 14.66 7.05
N THR A 145 -14.17 14.17 8.14
CA THR A 145 -13.57 14.98 9.19
C THR A 145 -12.21 14.40 9.60
N ARG A 146 -11.44 15.17 10.35
CA ARG A 146 -10.17 14.71 10.96
C ARG A 146 -10.38 13.50 11.87
N ASP A 147 -11.49 13.45 12.59
CA ASP A 147 -11.81 12.34 13.52
C ASP A 147 -12.14 11.03 12.78
N ASP A 148 -12.50 11.13 11.49
CA ASP A 148 -12.80 9.97 10.65
C ASP A 148 -11.56 9.35 10.01
N ILE A 149 -10.41 10.04 10.06
CA ILE A 149 -9.17 9.57 9.42
C ILE A 149 -8.78 8.17 9.93
N LEU A 150 -8.79 7.92 11.25
CA LEU A 150 -8.42 6.62 11.80
C LEU A 150 -9.37 5.50 11.37
N SER A 151 -10.67 5.77 11.31
CA SER A 151 -11.65 4.79 10.83
C SER A 151 -11.52 4.53 9.33
N THR A 152 -11.14 5.54 8.57
CA THR A 152 -10.87 5.43 7.13
C THR A 152 -9.58 4.63 6.87
N LEU A 153 -8.54 4.81 7.68
CA LEU A 153 -7.33 3.98 7.65
C LEU A 153 -7.63 2.51 7.94
N ASP A 154 -8.50 2.21 8.92
CA ASP A 154 -8.94 0.84 9.18
C ASP A 154 -9.63 0.22 7.96
N GLN A 155 -10.49 0.97 7.28
CA GLN A 155 -11.17 0.50 6.07
C GLN A 155 -10.18 0.27 4.92
N LEU A 156 -9.23 1.19 4.74
CA LEU A 156 -8.18 1.08 3.73
C LEU A 156 -7.29 -0.14 3.98
N SER A 157 -6.86 -0.34 5.23
CA SER A 157 -6.06 -1.51 5.64
C SER A 157 -6.76 -2.82 5.32
N ARG A 158 -8.04 -2.95 5.69
CA ARG A 158 -8.84 -4.14 5.38
C ARG A 158 -8.95 -4.37 3.88
N LYS A 159 -9.08 -3.31 3.08
CA LYS A 159 -9.16 -3.42 1.63
C LYS A 159 -7.84 -3.91 1.04
N ILE A 160 -6.72 -3.34 1.47
CA ILE A 160 -5.37 -3.76 1.07
C ILE A 160 -5.12 -5.23 1.44
N ARG A 161 -5.43 -5.63 2.67
CA ARG A 161 -5.28 -7.02 3.12
C ARG A 161 -6.06 -7.99 2.24
N ARG A 162 -7.28 -7.62 1.82
CA ARG A 162 -8.06 -8.42 0.85
C ARG A 162 -7.42 -8.45 -0.54
N ASP A 163 -6.92 -7.31 -1.01
CA ASP A 163 -6.26 -7.22 -2.32
C ASP A 163 -4.98 -8.08 -2.37
N LEU A 164 -4.30 -8.24 -1.22
CA LEU A 164 -3.14 -9.11 -1.05
C LEU A 164 -3.51 -10.59 -0.84
N GLY A 165 -4.81 -10.93 -0.77
CA GLY A 165 -5.29 -12.32 -0.71
C GLY A 165 -5.76 -12.80 0.65
N GLU A 166 -5.74 -11.96 1.70
CA GLU A 166 -6.25 -12.36 3.01
C GLU A 166 -7.77 -12.55 2.99
N SER A 167 -8.25 -13.64 3.55
CA SER A 167 -9.68 -13.96 3.58
C SER A 167 -10.47 -12.98 4.47
N ARG A 168 -11.73 -12.71 4.09
CA ARG A 168 -12.63 -11.86 4.90
C ARG A 168 -12.84 -12.42 6.30
N TYR A 169 -12.85 -13.73 6.44
CA TYR A 169 -13.00 -14.40 7.74
C TYR A 169 -11.80 -14.10 8.66
N ASN A 170 -10.57 -14.22 8.15
CA ASN A 170 -9.37 -13.91 8.91
C ASN A 170 -9.35 -12.44 9.34
N ILE A 171 -9.66 -11.52 8.42
CA ILE A 171 -9.75 -10.09 8.73
C ILE A 171 -10.76 -9.86 9.86
N ALA A 172 -11.98 -10.36 9.72
CA ALA A 172 -13.04 -10.14 10.71
C ALA A 172 -12.72 -10.71 12.10
N SER A 173 -11.97 -11.83 12.16
CA SER A 173 -11.62 -12.49 13.43
C SER A 173 -10.45 -11.83 14.17
N GLN A 174 -9.60 -11.09 13.49
CA GLN A 174 -8.34 -10.55 14.04
C GLN A 174 -8.36 -9.02 14.17
N ASP A 175 -9.19 -8.36 13.39
CA ASP A 175 -9.19 -6.92 13.24
C ASP A 175 -9.78 -6.19 14.45
N LYS A 176 -9.01 -5.26 15.00
CA LYS A 176 -9.45 -4.37 16.07
C LYS A 176 -9.38 -2.93 15.56
N PRO A 177 -10.44 -2.13 15.74
CA PRO A 177 -10.41 -0.73 15.33
C PRO A 177 -9.23 0.02 15.94
N LEU A 178 -8.53 0.83 15.15
CA LEU A 178 -7.39 1.64 15.60
C LEU A 178 -7.71 2.46 16.84
N LYS A 179 -8.89 3.07 16.91
CA LYS A 179 -9.38 3.83 18.08
C LYS A 179 -9.43 3.01 19.37
N LYS A 180 -9.39 1.66 19.30
CA LYS A 180 -9.37 0.76 20.48
C LYS A 180 -7.97 0.25 20.82
N VAL A 181 -7.05 0.19 19.84
CA VAL A 181 -5.71 -0.38 20.03
C VAL A 181 -4.63 0.68 20.18
N THR A 182 -4.92 1.93 19.82
CA THR A 182 -4.04 3.07 20.02
C THR A 182 -4.69 4.09 20.95
N THR A 183 -5.03 5.24 20.41
CA THR A 183 -5.76 6.31 21.08
C THR A 183 -6.87 6.80 20.17
N SER A 184 -7.89 7.44 20.75
CA SER A 184 -8.98 8.03 19.96
C SER A 184 -8.59 9.33 19.23
N SER A 185 -7.41 9.88 19.51
CA SER A 185 -6.94 11.18 19.00
C SER A 185 -5.64 11.04 18.24
N LEU A 186 -5.53 11.71 17.10
CA LEU A 186 -4.32 11.80 16.30
C LEU A 186 -3.18 12.52 17.03
N GLU A 187 -3.49 13.47 17.88
CA GLU A 187 -2.52 14.19 18.71
C GLU A 187 -1.84 13.26 19.73
N ALA A 188 -2.63 12.41 20.39
CA ALA A 188 -2.09 11.42 21.31
C ALA A 188 -1.28 10.34 20.56
N LEU A 189 -1.70 9.98 19.35
CA LEU A 189 -0.95 9.05 18.50
C LEU A 189 0.40 9.65 18.06
N LYS A 190 0.48 10.97 17.82
CA LYS A 190 1.75 11.65 17.56
C LYS A 190 2.73 11.51 18.72
N LEU A 191 2.27 11.72 19.94
CA LEU A 191 3.11 11.58 21.14
C LEU A 191 3.60 10.12 21.30
N PHE A 192 2.72 9.16 21.02
CA PHE A 192 3.07 7.75 21.02
C PHE A 192 4.13 7.41 19.96
N SER A 193 3.97 7.90 18.72
CA SER A 193 4.93 7.65 17.64
C SER A 193 6.31 8.27 17.91
N GLN A 194 6.37 9.41 18.59
CA GLN A 194 7.62 10.04 19.00
C GLN A 194 8.37 9.23 20.07
N GLY A 195 7.63 8.52 20.94
CA GLY A 195 8.23 7.66 21.96
C GLY A 195 8.78 6.32 21.45
N ILE A 196 8.37 5.88 20.26
CA ILE A 196 8.88 4.64 19.64
C ILE A 196 10.21 4.88 18.89
N ASP A 197 10.45 6.10 18.43
CA ASP A 197 11.65 6.49 17.69
C ASP A 197 12.85 6.84 18.61
N CYS A 198 12.70 6.74 19.96
CA CYS A 198 13.74 6.88 20.95
C CYS A 198 14.32 5.52 21.35
#